data_e1724fd1b97d587677c46fdb660d0e24
#
_entry.id   e1724fd1b97d587677c46fdb660d0e24
#
_cell.length_a   1.000
_cell.length_b   1.000
_cell.length_c   1.000
_cell.angle_alpha   90.00
_cell.angle_beta   90.00
_cell.angle_gamma   90.00
#
_symmetry.space_group_name_H-M   'P 1'
#
loop_
_entity.id
_entity.type
_entity.pdbx_description
1 polymer ?
#
loop_
_entity_poly.entity_id
_entity_poly.type
_entity_poly.pdbx_seq_one_letter_code
_entity_poly.pdbx_strand_id
1 'polypeptide(L)' 'MTFNYLTLEEKITIAMKRKGYTYQKLADEIGISAGYVYDIVKGKRNNNERLEQILKILEI' A
#
# COMPACT_ATOMS: atom_id res chain seq x y z
N MET A 1 16.05 9.15 12.07
CA MET A 1 15.58 8.59 11.69
C MET A 1 15.22 7.29 11.31
N THR A 2 14.45 6.66 11.93
CA THR A 2 14.12 5.30 11.75
C THR A 2 13.38 5.03 10.50
N PHE A 3 12.70 6.05 9.93
CA PHE A 3 11.94 5.82 8.73
C PHE A 3 12.81 5.35 7.59
N ASN A 4 14.09 5.72 7.56
CA ASN A 4 14.98 5.32 6.47
C ASN A 4 15.35 3.85 6.51
N TYR A 5 15.10 3.18 7.63
CA TYR A 5 15.42 1.77 7.75
C TYR A 5 14.24 0.87 7.45
N LEU A 6 13.06 1.43 7.21
CA LEU A 6 11.88 0.63 6.96
C LEU A 6 11.81 0.24 5.50
N THR A 7 11.32 -0.97 5.25
CA THR A 7 11.04 -1.38 3.88
C THR A 7 9.80 -0.64 3.39
N LEU A 8 9.58 -0.68 2.08
CA LEU A 8 8.39 -0.07 1.52
C LEU A 8 7.13 -0.70 2.09
N GLU A 9 7.14 -2.02 2.25
CA GLU A 9 5.99 -2.72 2.84
C GLU A 9 5.70 -2.20 4.23
N GLU A 10 6.73 -2.01 5.04
CA GLU A 10 6.54 -1.52 6.39
C GLU A 10 5.98 -0.10 6.41
N LYS A 11 6.48 0.75 5.52
CA LYS A 11 5.99 2.12 5.43
C LYS A 11 4.52 2.14 5.04
N ILE A 12 4.12 1.30 4.10
CA ILE A 12 2.73 1.22 3.68
C ILE A 12 1.85 0.74 4.84
N THR A 13 2.29 -0.28 5.56
CA THR A 13 1.53 -0.83 6.67
C THR A 13 1.32 0.22 7.75
N ILE A 14 2.36 0.96 8.08
CA ILE A 14 2.25 2.02 9.08
C ILE A 14 1.28 3.10 8.63
N ALA A 15 1.38 3.51 7.38
CA ALA A 15 0.50 4.55 6.86
C ALA A 15 -0.95 4.09 6.85
N MET A 16 -1.18 2.83 6.51
CA MET A 16 -2.53 2.27 6.53
C MET A 16 -3.14 2.34 7.92
N LYS A 17 -2.34 1.98 8.93
CA LYS A 17 -2.82 2.03 10.30
C LYS A 17 -3.16 3.44 10.72
N ARG A 18 -2.30 4.37 10.37
CA ARG A 18 -2.50 5.76 10.75
C ARG A 18 -3.75 6.36 10.13
N LYS A 19 -4.04 5.98 8.89
CA LYS A 19 -5.18 6.55 8.16
C LYS A 19 -6.42 5.70 8.27
N GLY A 20 -6.35 4.55 8.94
CA GLY A 20 -7.51 3.68 9.07
C GLY A 20 -7.86 2.96 7.79
N TYR A 21 -6.86 2.65 6.97
CA TYR A 21 -7.10 1.93 5.73
C TYR A 21 -6.91 0.44 5.92
N THR A 22 -7.67 -0.33 5.16
CA THR A 22 -7.49 -1.78 5.02
C THR A 22 -7.16 -2.07 3.57
N TYR A 23 -6.72 -3.29 3.30
CA TYR A 23 -6.48 -3.69 1.91
C TYR A 23 -7.77 -3.57 1.09
N GLN A 24 -8.89 -3.94 1.68
CA GLN A 24 -10.17 -3.86 0.97
C GLN A 24 -10.51 -2.40 0.63
N LYS A 25 -10.28 -1.50 1.56
CA LYS A 25 -10.60 -0.10 1.32
C LYS A 25 -9.72 0.49 0.23
N LEU A 26 -8.43 0.16 0.24
CA LEU A 26 -7.54 0.58 -0.83
C LEU A 26 -7.99 0.00 -2.17
N ALA A 27 -8.34 -1.28 -2.17
CA ALA A 27 -8.78 -1.96 -3.39
C ALA A 27 -10.03 -1.30 -3.96
N ASP A 28 -10.97 -0.95 -3.09
CA ASP A 28 -12.20 -0.31 -3.54
C ASP A 28 -11.92 1.03 -4.19
N GLU A 29 -11.00 1.80 -3.64
CA GLU A 29 -10.69 3.11 -4.19
C GLU A 29 -9.94 3.02 -5.51
N ILE A 30 -9.13 1.99 -5.67
CA ILE A 30 -8.32 1.83 -6.89
C ILE A 30 -9.08 1.07 -7.96
N GLY A 31 -10.02 0.21 -7.56
CA GLY A 31 -10.79 -0.59 -8.51
C GLY A 31 -10.17 -1.94 -8.81
N ILE A 32 -9.49 -2.53 -7.84
CA ILE A 32 -8.91 -3.87 -7.97
C ILE A 32 -9.31 -4.70 -6.75
N SER A 33 -8.89 -5.95 -6.72
CA SER A 33 -9.24 -6.82 -5.59
C SER A 33 -8.31 -6.58 -4.41
N ALA A 34 -8.81 -6.89 -3.22
CA ALA A 34 -7.99 -6.78 -2.01
C ALA A 34 -6.79 -7.71 -2.07
N GLY A 35 -6.97 -8.92 -2.66
CA GLY A 35 -5.86 -9.83 -2.81
C GLY A 35 -4.77 -9.28 -3.71
N TYR A 36 -5.16 -8.54 -4.74
CA TYR A 36 -4.19 -7.93 -5.62
C TYR A 36 -3.41 -6.82 -4.90
N VAL A 37 -4.12 -6.00 -4.10
CA VAL A 37 -3.45 -4.99 -3.28
C VAL A 37 -2.44 -5.65 -2.35
N TYR A 38 -2.86 -6.73 -1.68
CA TYR A 38 -1.98 -7.45 -0.78
C TYR A 38 -0.73 -7.91 -1.52
N ASP A 39 -0.89 -8.50 -2.70
CA ASP A 39 0.24 -8.99 -3.47
C ASP A 39 1.19 -7.86 -3.86
N ILE A 40 0.65 -6.72 -4.23
CA ILE A 40 1.49 -5.57 -4.60
C ILE A 40 2.27 -5.08 -3.38
N VAL A 41 1.60 -4.96 -2.25
CA VAL A 41 2.25 -4.47 -1.03
C VAL A 41 3.33 -5.44 -0.57
N LYS A 42 3.08 -6.73 -0.70
CA LYS A 42 4.04 -7.75 -0.29
C LYS A 42 5.16 -7.98 -1.31
N GLY A 43 5.08 -7.33 -2.45
CA GLY A 43 6.10 -7.49 -3.48
C GLY A 43 5.95 -8.72 -4.33
N LYS A 44 4.80 -9.39 -4.27
CA LYS A 44 4.56 -10.58 -5.07
C LYS A 44 4.15 -10.24 -6.49
N ARG A 45 3.72 -9.02 -6.72
CA ARG A 45 3.35 -8.56 -8.05
C ARG A 45 4.02 -7.23 -8.33
N ASN A 46 4.53 -7.10 -9.55
CA ASN A 46 5.13 -5.86 -9.99
C ASN A 46 4.13 -5.08 -10.80
N ASN A 47 3.53 -4.08 -10.19
CA ASN A 47 2.62 -3.19 -10.89
C ASN A 47 2.87 -1.79 -10.36
N ASN A 48 3.79 -1.09 -11.00
CA ASN A 48 4.22 0.23 -10.53
C ASN A 48 3.09 1.24 -10.56
N GLU A 49 2.22 1.14 -11.55
CA GLU A 49 1.10 2.08 -11.65
C GLU A 49 0.17 1.96 -10.46
N ARG A 50 -0.18 0.73 -10.10
CA ARG A 50 -1.07 0.51 -8.95
C ARG A 50 -0.36 0.85 -7.65
N LEU A 51 0.92 0.52 -7.56
CA LEU A 51 1.69 0.86 -6.38
C LEU A 51 1.71 2.36 -6.16
N GLU A 52 1.90 3.13 -7.22
CA GLU A 52 1.88 4.59 -7.11
C GLU A 52 0.53 5.10 -6.65
N GLN A 53 -0.55 4.48 -7.11
CA GLN A 53 -1.88 4.87 -6.66
C GLN A 53 -2.04 4.63 -5.17
N ILE A 54 -1.54 3.49 -4.68
CA ILE A 54 -1.58 3.19 -3.25
C ILE A 54 -0.79 4.23 -2.46
N LEU A 55 0.40 4.54 -2.91
CA LEU A 55 1.25 5.51 -2.20
C LEU A 55 0.61 6.89 -2.18
N LYS A 56 -0.04 7.26 -3.27
CA LYS A 56 -0.71 8.54 -3.33
C LYS A 56 -1.86 8.64 -2.35
N ILE A 57 -2.67 7.60 -2.28
CA ILE A 57 -3.79 7.58 -1.35
C ILE A 57 -3.29 7.69 0.07
N LEU A 58 -2.20 7.01 0.38
CA LEU A 58 -1.63 7.01 1.72
C LEU A 58 -0.73 8.22 1.98
N GLU A 59 -0.44 9.00 0.95
CA GLU A 59 0.36 10.23 1.07
C GLU A 59 1.77 9.96 1.60
N ILE A 60 2.40 8.96 1.05
CA ILE A 60 3.78 8.67 1.42
C ILE A 60 4.69 8.55 0.21
#